data_881e81d69b7b65134df33e6b900d1cc5
#
_entry.id   881e81d69b7b65134df33e6b900d1cc5
#
_cell.length_a   1.000
_cell.length_b   1.000
_cell.length_c   1.000
_cell.angle_alpha   90.00
_cell.angle_beta   90.00
_cell.angle_gamma   90.00
#
_symmetry.space_group_name_H-M   'P 1'
#
loop_
_entity.id
_entity.type
_entity.pdbx_description
1 polymer ?
#
loop_
_entity_poly.entity_id
_entity_poly.type
_entity_poly.pdbx_seq_one_letter_code
_entity_poly.pdbx_strand_id
1 'polypeptide(L)'
;LFTFTTLAGHADEGMWMLTDLKEQNAATMYDMGLDIGIDKVYCPDSISLKDAVVHFGGGCTGEVISAEGLVLTNHHCGYGAIQQHSSVEHDYLTDGFWAMNRSEELPTPGLKFRFVHRIVDITDLVNAKIKAGEVTEIDALTSPFLNKLAKEELEKSDLKGKPGIEVRALPFYAGNKFYMFYYKVYSDVRMVAAPPSSVGKFGGETDNWMWPRHTGDFSMFRIYADANGEPAEYSESNVPLKTPKFLPISIKGLNEGDYAMIMG
;
A
#
# COMPACT_ATOMS: atom_id res chain seq x y z
N LEU A 1 -29.18 34.19 27.54
CA LEU A 1 -27.76 34.04 27.16
C LEU A 1 -27.55 32.58 26.71
N PHE A 2 -27.57 32.30 25.40
CA PHE A 2 -27.24 30.97 24.87
C PHE A 2 -25.74 30.86 24.81
N THR A 3 -25.14 30.06 25.62
CA THR A 3 -23.73 29.70 25.53
C THR A 3 -23.60 28.65 24.42
N PHE A 4 -23.12 29.05 23.26
CA PHE A 4 -22.65 28.13 22.22
C PHE A 4 -21.34 27.50 22.74
N THR A 5 -21.41 26.29 23.26
CA THR A 5 -20.22 25.47 23.37
C THR A 5 -19.85 25.01 21.97
N THR A 6 -18.86 25.64 21.37
CA THR A 6 -18.19 25.08 20.19
C THR A 6 -17.49 23.81 20.65
N LEU A 7 -18.05 22.66 20.34
CA LEU A 7 -17.29 21.42 20.28
C LEU A 7 -16.24 21.60 19.18
N ALA A 8 -15.04 21.97 19.57
CA ALA A 8 -13.91 21.88 18.69
C ALA A 8 -13.69 20.40 18.42
N GLY A 9 -14.16 19.92 17.28
CA GLY A 9 -13.77 18.61 16.78
C GLY A 9 -12.28 18.71 16.47
N HIS A 10 -11.44 18.12 17.30
CA HIS A 10 -10.04 17.90 16.99
C HIS A 10 -9.98 16.71 16.06
N ALA A 11 -9.78 16.94 14.78
CA ALA A 11 -9.29 15.92 13.89
C ALA A 11 -7.79 15.77 14.16
N ASP A 12 -7.33 14.58 14.46
CA ASP A 12 -5.90 14.30 14.56
C ASP A 12 -5.32 14.39 13.15
N GLU A 13 -4.57 15.45 12.92
CA GLU A 13 -3.99 15.77 11.64
C GLU A 13 -2.61 15.11 11.47
N GLY A 14 -2.23 14.90 10.24
CA GLY A 14 -0.92 14.46 9.84
C GLY A 14 -0.86 12.99 9.43
N MET A 15 0.25 12.67 8.79
CA MET A 15 0.59 11.32 8.37
C MET A 15 1.66 10.80 9.33
N TRP A 16 1.29 9.81 10.15
CA TRP A 16 2.18 9.25 11.14
C TRP A 16 3.06 8.17 10.50
N MET A 17 4.37 8.27 10.72
CA MET A 17 5.30 7.27 10.23
C MET A 17 5.16 5.96 11.04
N LEU A 18 5.10 4.84 10.34
CA LEU A 18 4.98 3.52 10.97
C LEU A 18 6.10 3.25 12.00
N THR A 19 7.33 3.70 11.70
CA THR A 19 8.49 3.55 12.58
C THR A 19 8.36 4.30 13.90
N ASP A 20 7.59 5.37 13.90
CA ASP A 20 7.48 6.30 15.03
C ASP A 20 6.23 6.04 15.89
N LEU A 21 5.28 5.20 15.40
CA LEU A 21 3.99 4.96 16.05
C LEU A 21 4.13 4.57 17.52
N LYS A 22 5.06 3.67 17.84
CA LYS A 22 5.21 3.13 19.20
C LYS A 22 5.63 4.19 20.20
N GLU A 23 6.53 5.08 19.79
CA GLU A 23 7.13 6.08 20.68
C GLU A 23 6.35 7.39 20.70
N GLN A 24 5.77 7.78 19.57
CA GLN A 24 5.16 9.10 19.42
C GLN A 24 3.63 9.08 19.47
N ASN A 25 2.98 8.06 18.90
CA ASN A 25 1.54 8.11 18.64
C ASN A 25 0.73 7.04 19.41
N ALA A 26 1.37 6.03 20.00
CA ALA A 26 0.66 4.90 20.60
C ALA A 26 -0.31 5.35 21.72
N ALA A 27 0.09 6.28 22.58
CA ALA A 27 -0.77 6.79 23.64
C ALA A 27 -2.04 7.44 23.07
N THR A 28 -1.88 8.33 22.07
CA THR A 28 -2.99 8.98 21.38
C THR A 28 -3.92 7.96 20.70
N MET A 29 -3.35 6.95 20.03
CA MET A 29 -4.15 5.90 19.38
C MET A 29 -4.97 5.08 20.40
N TYR A 30 -4.40 4.77 21.56
CA TYR A 30 -5.12 4.08 22.63
C TYR A 30 -6.22 4.96 23.24
N ASP A 31 -5.96 6.24 23.45
CA ASP A 31 -6.94 7.21 23.96
C ASP A 31 -8.11 7.39 22.97
N MET A 32 -7.85 7.25 21.65
CA MET A 32 -8.87 7.25 20.61
C MET A 32 -9.64 5.93 20.50
N GLY A 33 -9.22 4.87 21.19
CA GLY A 33 -9.92 3.60 21.23
C GLY A 33 -9.27 2.46 20.44
N LEU A 34 -7.98 2.56 20.09
CA LEU A 34 -7.25 1.42 19.52
C LEU A 34 -7.24 0.27 20.54
N ASP A 35 -7.85 -0.86 20.19
CA ASP A 35 -8.04 -2.03 21.06
C ASP A 35 -7.03 -3.17 20.78
N ILE A 36 -6.03 -2.92 19.94
CA ILE A 36 -4.95 -3.87 19.67
C ILE A 36 -3.59 -3.28 20.04
N GLY A 37 -2.65 -4.14 20.44
CA GLY A 37 -1.29 -3.66 20.75
C GLY A 37 -0.66 -2.98 19.55
N ILE A 38 0.07 -1.87 19.77
CA ILE A 38 0.70 -1.09 18.70
C ILE A 38 1.64 -1.94 17.83
N ASP A 39 2.30 -2.96 18.38
CA ASP A 39 3.13 -3.90 17.64
C ASP A 39 2.32 -4.79 16.67
N LYS A 40 0.98 -4.87 16.83
CA LYS A 40 0.10 -5.51 15.85
C LYS A 40 -0.23 -4.58 14.69
N VAL A 41 -0.15 -3.28 14.87
CA VAL A 41 -0.28 -2.29 13.81
C VAL A 41 1.00 -2.28 12.97
N TYR A 42 2.13 -2.08 13.62
CA TYR A 42 3.45 -2.12 12.97
C TYR A 42 4.51 -2.77 13.86
N CYS A 43 5.18 -3.77 13.30
CA CYS A 43 6.38 -4.35 13.87
C CYS A 43 7.39 -4.61 12.74
N PRO A 44 8.64 -4.12 12.84
CA PRO A 44 9.64 -4.34 11.79
C PRO A 44 10.03 -5.83 11.67
N ASP A 45 10.03 -6.57 12.78
CA ASP A 45 10.62 -7.91 12.89
C ASP A 45 9.57 -9.03 12.98
N SER A 46 8.29 -8.69 12.99
CA SER A 46 7.21 -9.68 13.08
C SER A 46 5.99 -9.31 12.25
N ILE A 47 5.08 -10.28 12.09
CA ILE A 47 3.83 -10.09 11.35
C ILE A 47 2.95 -9.06 12.06
N SER A 48 2.51 -8.05 11.31
CA SER A 48 1.64 -6.98 11.75
C SER A 48 0.68 -6.55 10.63
N LEU A 49 -0.10 -5.49 10.81
CA LEU A 49 -1.00 -5.01 9.76
C LEU A 49 -0.25 -4.57 8.49
N LYS A 50 1.02 -4.12 8.60
CA LYS A 50 1.85 -3.80 7.44
C LYS A 50 1.93 -4.93 6.40
N ASP A 51 1.83 -6.20 6.84
CA ASP A 51 1.93 -7.37 5.98
C ASP A 51 0.61 -7.68 5.24
N ALA A 52 -0.44 -6.92 5.51
CA ALA A 52 -1.71 -6.98 4.79
C ALA A 52 -1.94 -5.77 3.88
N VAL A 53 -1.01 -4.82 3.82
CA VAL A 53 -1.13 -3.61 3.01
C VAL A 53 -0.04 -3.61 1.94
N VAL A 54 -0.43 -3.32 0.70
CA VAL A 54 0.48 -3.30 -0.44
C VAL A 54 0.48 -1.94 -1.11
N HIS A 55 1.64 -1.49 -1.54
CA HIS A 55 1.74 -0.42 -2.51
C HIS A 55 1.39 -0.98 -3.89
N PHE A 56 0.27 -0.55 -4.42
CA PHE A 56 -0.33 -1.02 -5.67
C PHE A 56 0.22 -0.20 -6.84
N GLY A 57 0.91 -0.87 -7.76
CA GLY A 57 1.42 -0.25 -8.98
C GLY A 57 2.33 0.95 -8.70
N GLY A 58 1.93 2.13 -9.17
CA GLY A 58 2.74 3.35 -9.15
C GLY A 58 2.39 4.38 -8.06
N GLY A 59 1.34 4.19 -7.27
CA GLY A 59 0.94 5.22 -6.30
C GLY A 59 -0.37 4.98 -5.57
N CYS A 60 -0.97 3.81 -5.74
CA CYS A 60 -2.15 3.42 -4.97
C CYS A 60 -1.79 2.47 -3.83
N THR A 61 -2.74 2.24 -2.95
CA THR A 61 -2.70 1.24 -1.89
C THR A 61 -3.72 0.15 -2.17
N GLY A 62 -3.44 -1.07 -1.77
CA GLY A 62 -4.37 -2.18 -1.77
C GLY A 62 -4.26 -2.97 -0.48
N GLU A 63 -5.34 -3.65 -0.10
CA GLU A 63 -5.42 -4.46 1.11
C GLU A 63 -5.56 -5.94 0.74
N VAL A 64 -4.74 -6.76 1.35
CA VAL A 64 -4.90 -8.21 1.27
C VAL A 64 -6.09 -8.62 2.13
N ILE A 65 -7.11 -9.21 1.51
CA ILE A 65 -8.38 -9.57 2.16
C ILE A 65 -8.62 -11.07 2.30
N SER A 66 -7.67 -11.89 1.87
CA SER A 66 -7.74 -13.35 2.03
C SER A 66 -6.39 -13.98 2.29
N ALA A 67 -6.39 -15.18 2.86
CA ALA A 67 -5.18 -15.98 3.07
C ALA A 67 -4.51 -16.45 1.77
N GLU A 68 -5.16 -16.26 0.62
CA GLU A 68 -4.70 -16.69 -0.71
C GLU A 68 -4.45 -15.49 -1.63
N GLY A 69 -3.90 -14.41 -1.08
CA GLY A 69 -3.37 -13.27 -1.83
C GLY A 69 -4.40 -12.44 -2.60
N LEU A 70 -5.70 -12.51 -2.25
CA LEU A 70 -6.70 -11.63 -2.85
C LEU A 70 -6.52 -10.22 -2.29
N VAL A 71 -6.39 -9.24 -3.17
CA VAL A 71 -6.19 -7.82 -2.85
C VAL A 71 -7.38 -7.01 -3.32
N LEU A 72 -7.88 -6.15 -2.46
CA LEU A 72 -8.89 -5.14 -2.76
C LEU A 72 -8.20 -3.78 -2.91
N THR A 73 -8.62 -3.02 -3.91
CA THR A 73 -8.20 -1.62 -4.12
C THR A 73 -9.30 -0.84 -4.83
N ASN A 74 -9.09 0.43 -5.11
CA ASN A 74 -10.06 1.24 -5.84
C ASN A 74 -10.16 0.84 -7.32
N HIS A 75 -11.33 1.06 -7.92
CA HIS A 75 -11.56 0.90 -9.37
C HIS A 75 -10.63 1.82 -10.17
N HIS A 76 -10.50 3.09 -9.76
CA HIS A 76 -9.64 4.02 -10.46
C HIS A 76 -8.15 3.62 -10.38
N CYS A 77 -7.72 2.94 -9.33
CA CYS A 77 -6.36 2.36 -9.24
C CYS A 77 -6.17 1.19 -10.20
N GLY A 78 -7.20 0.36 -10.37
CA GLY A 78 -7.21 -0.76 -11.29
C GLY A 78 -7.52 -0.38 -12.75
N TYR A 79 -7.91 0.88 -13.02
CA TYR A 79 -8.42 1.31 -14.32
C TYR A 79 -7.50 0.93 -15.50
N GLY A 80 -6.21 1.17 -15.36
CA GLY A 80 -5.23 0.82 -16.40
C GLY A 80 -5.18 -0.69 -16.70
N ALA A 81 -5.31 -1.54 -15.68
CA ALA A 81 -5.36 -2.98 -15.85
C ALA A 81 -6.68 -3.41 -16.52
N ILE A 82 -7.82 -2.84 -16.11
CA ILE A 82 -9.13 -3.11 -16.70
C ILE A 82 -9.11 -2.72 -18.20
N GLN A 83 -8.56 -1.54 -18.51
CA GLN A 83 -8.43 -1.05 -19.89
C GLN A 83 -7.51 -1.94 -20.72
N GLN A 84 -6.40 -2.41 -20.15
CA GLN A 84 -5.45 -3.30 -20.85
C GLN A 84 -6.10 -4.61 -21.30
N HIS A 85 -7.06 -5.11 -20.54
CA HIS A 85 -7.81 -6.33 -20.83
C HIS A 85 -9.07 -6.10 -21.66
N SER A 86 -9.51 -4.84 -21.83
CA SER A 86 -10.69 -4.52 -22.63
C SER A 86 -10.39 -4.58 -24.13
N SER A 87 -11.33 -5.10 -24.89
CA SER A 87 -11.33 -5.15 -26.35
C SER A 87 -12.69 -4.77 -26.90
N VAL A 88 -12.85 -4.78 -28.22
CA VAL A 88 -14.16 -4.55 -28.87
C VAL A 88 -15.16 -5.68 -28.53
N GLU A 89 -14.65 -6.91 -28.37
CA GLU A 89 -15.44 -8.09 -28.04
C GLU A 89 -15.74 -8.22 -26.54
N HIS A 90 -14.88 -7.62 -25.70
CA HIS A 90 -14.93 -7.71 -24.24
C HIS A 90 -14.60 -6.34 -23.64
N ASP A 91 -15.60 -5.48 -23.55
CA ASP A 91 -15.43 -4.15 -22.94
C ASP A 91 -15.60 -4.19 -21.41
N TYR A 92 -14.54 -4.62 -20.73
CA TYR A 92 -14.57 -4.74 -19.26
C TYR A 92 -14.70 -3.39 -18.52
N LEU A 93 -14.42 -2.27 -19.18
CA LEU A 93 -14.72 -0.95 -18.62
C LEU A 93 -16.24 -0.69 -18.57
N THR A 94 -16.97 -1.14 -19.60
CA THR A 94 -18.43 -0.94 -19.72
C THR A 94 -19.21 -2.05 -19.00
N ASP A 95 -18.79 -3.30 -19.14
CA ASP A 95 -19.55 -4.47 -18.68
C ASP A 95 -19.08 -4.98 -17.31
N GLY A 96 -17.88 -4.56 -16.87
CA GLY A 96 -17.21 -5.14 -15.73
C GLY A 96 -16.58 -6.51 -16.04
N PHE A 97 -15.84 -7.03 -15.07
CA PHE A 97 -15.20 -8.34 -15.16
C PHE A 97 -15.30 -9.09 -13.83
N TRP A 98 -15.60 -10.37 -13.89
CA TRP A 98 -15.68 -11.26 -12.73
C TRP A 98 -15.17 -12.65 -13.10
N ALA A 99 -13.99 -13.01 -12.59
CA ALA A 99 -13.48 -14.37 -12.69
C ALA A 99 -14.28 -15.29 -11.75
N MET A 100 -14.95 -16.27 -12.31
CA MET A 100 -15.75 -17.23 -11.54
C MET A 100 -14.88 -18.35 -10.94
N ASN A 101 -13.68 -18.49 -11.45
CA ASN A 101 -12.68 -19.44 -10.97
C ASN A 101 -11.27 -18.92 -11.31
N ARG A 102 -10.22 -19.56 -10.74
CA ARG A 102 -8.84 -19.10 -10.88
C ARG A 102 -8.27 -19.16 -12.29
N SER A 103 -8.78 -20.05 -13.13
CA SER A 103 -8.33 -20.14 -14.53
C SER A 103 -8.84 -18.98 -15.40
N GLU A 104 -9.80 -18.22 -14.92
CA GLU A 104 -10.34 -17.03 -15.58
C GLU A 104 -9.65 -15.74 -15.10
N GLU A 105 -8.85 -15.80 -14.02
CA GLU A 105 -8.11 -14.63 -13.52
C GLU A 105 -7.09 -14.16 -14.57
N LEU A 106 -7.13 -12.88 -14.92
CA LEU A 106 -6.38 -12.33 -16.05
C LEU A 106 -5.00 -11.82 -15.62
N PRO A 107 -3.89 -12.42 -16.11
CA PRO A 107 -2.54 -11.92 -15.84
C PRO A 107 -2.39 -10.48 -16.27
N THR A 108 -1.85 -9.62 -15.42
CA THR A 108 -1.70 -8.18 -15.68
C THR A 108 -0.22 -7.81 -15.76
N PRO A 109 0.42 -7.97 -16.93
CA PRO A 109 1.84 -7.68 -17.10
C PRO A 109 2.18 -6.22 -16.79
N GLY A 110 3.27 -6.01 -16.05
CA GLY A 110 3.75 -4.68 -15.66
C GLY A 110 3.17 -4.17 -14.34
N LEU A 111 2.06 -4.72 -13.84
CA LEU A 111 1.55 -4.40 -12.51
C LEU A 111 2.39 -5.10 -11.45
N LYS A 112 2.81 -4.35 -10.44
CA LYS A 112 3.60 -4.88 -9.32
C LYS A 112 2.96 -4.50 -8.00
N PHE A 113 2.97 -5.44 -7.05
CA PHE A 113 2.57 -5.20 -5.67
C PHE A 113 3.78 -5.26 -4.76
N ARG A 114 3.93 -4.24 -3.91
CA ARG A 114 5.08 -4.09 -3.01
C ARG A 114 4.61 -4.14 -1.57
N PHE A 115 5.07 -5.14 -0.83
CA PHE A 115 4.93 -5.17 0.62
C PHE A 115 6.12 -4.45 1.26
N VAL A 116 5.86 -3.63 2.25
CA VAL A 116 6.92 -3.04 3.07
C VAL A 116 7.55 -4.15 3.90
N HIS A 117 8.78 -4.51 3.57
CA HIS A 117 9.55 -5.51 4.30
C HIS A 117 10.27 -4.90 5.49
N ARG A 118 10.95 -3.75 5.28
CA ARG A 118 11.72 -3.04 6.30
C ARG A 118 11.77 -1.55 5.99
N ILE A 119 11.68 -0.72 7.03
CA ILE A 119 11.94 0.72 6.94
C ILE A 119 13.14 1.02 7.84
N VAL A 120 14.11 1.79 7.35
CA VAL A 120 15.31 2.20 8.08
C VAL A 120 15.47 3.70 8.00
N ASP A 121 15.63 4.37 9.15
CA ASP A 121 16.03 5.78 9.20
C ASP A 121 17.50 5.87 8.79
N ILE A 122 17.77 6.56 7.70
CA ILE A 122 19.12 6.80 7.15
C ILE A 122 19.55 8.25 7.24
N THR A 123 18.87 9.03 8.08
CA THR A 123 19.13 10.47 8.23
C THR A 123 20.58 10.75 8.59
N ASP A 124 21.13 10.03 9.58
CA ASP A 124 22.52 10.22 10.01
C ASP A 124 23.51 9.84 8.90
N LEU A 125 23.22 8.83 8.11
CA LEU A 125 24.05 8.42 6.96
C LEU A 125 24.09 9.52 5.90
N VAL A 126 22.94 10.11 5.56
CA VAL A 126 22.87 11.21 4.58
C VAL A 126 23.57 12.45 5.12
N ASN A 127 23.32 12.83 6.38
CA ASN A 127 23.94 13.97 7.03
C ASN A 127 25.47 13.81 7.12
N ALA A 128 25.98 12.60 7.36
CA ALA A 128 27.41 12.34 7.35
C ALA A 128 28.02 12.58 5.95
N LYS A 129 27.34 12.19 4.88
CA LYS A 129 27.78 12.43 3.49
C LYS A 129 27.76 13.93 3.14
N ILE A 130 26.75 14.66 3.57
CA ILE A 130 26.68 16.12 3.40
C ILE A 130 27.86 16.78 4.14
N LYS A 131 28.08 16.41 5.40
CA LYS A 131 29.16 16.94 6.22
C LYS A 131 30.56 16.61 5.66
N ALA A 132 30.71 15.47 5.02
CA ALA A 132 31.96 15.08 4.35
C ALA A 132 32.17 15.80 3.00
N GLY A 133 31.19 16.55 2.51
CA GLY A 133 31.22 17.22 1.19
C GLY A 133 31.05 16.28 0.01
N GLU A 134 30.55 15.06 0.24
CA GLU A 134 30.27 14.08 -0.83
C GLU A 134 29.03 14.46 -1.64
N VAL A 135 28.10 15.21 -1.04
CA VAL A 135 26.85 15.69 -1.63
C VAL A 135 26.45 17.01 -0.98
N THR A 136 25.78 17.90 -1.73
CA THR A 136 25.17 19.11 -1.15
C THR A 136 23.81 18.77 -0.51
N GLU A 137 23.32 19.65 0.38
CA GLU A 137 21.97 19.49 0.97
C GLU A 137 20.87 19.40 -0.11
N ILE A 138 20.99 20.20 -1.19
CA ILE A 138 20.02 20.22 -2.30
C ILE A 138 20.14 18.92 -3.09
N ASP A 139 21.35 18.46 -3.42
CA ASP A 139 21.53 17.24 -4.21
C ASP A 139 21.11 15.99 -3.42
N ALA A 140 21.24 16.02 -2.09
CA ALA A 140 20.80 14.94 -1.22
C ALA A 140 19.27 14.66 -1.30
N LEU A 141 18.48 15.63 -1.76
CA LEU A 141 17.04 15.47 -1.98
C LEU A 141 16.70 14.88 -3.35
N THR A 142 17.67 14.73 -4.23
CA THR A 142 17.43 14.32 -5.61
C THR A 142 17.32 12.81 -5.77
N SER A 143 16.45 12.38 -6.68
CA SER A 143 16.29 10.96 -7.01
C SER A 143 17.60 10.27 -7.47
N PRO A 144 18.49 10.90 -8.26
CA PRO A 144 19.76 10.27 -8.64
C PRO A 144 20.63 9.90 -7.42
N PHE A 145 20.79 10.82 -6.47
CA PHE A 145 21.57 10.56 -5.26
C PHE A 145 20.90 9.46 -4.41
N LEU A 146 19.61 9.59 -4.14
CA LEU A 146 18.86 8.66 -3.29
C LEU A 146 18.80 7.25 -3.89
N ASN A 147 18.61 7.13 -5.21
CA ASN A 147 18.62 5.83 -5.88
C ASN A 147 20.00 5.17 -5.86
N LYS A 148 21.08 5.96 -5.98
CA LYS A 148 22.45 5.45 -5.87
C LYS A 148 22.69 4.93 -4.45
N LEU A 149 22.38 5.75 -3.43
CA LEU A 149 22.52 5.39 -2.03
C LEU A 149 21.72 4.12 -1.68
N ALA A 150 20.48 4.03 -2.14
CA ALA A 150 19.65 2.85 -1.92
C ALA A 150 20.28 1.57 -2.48
N LYS A 151 20.86 1.63 -3.67
CA LYS A 151 21.56 0.48 -4.27
C LYS A 151 22.83 0.11 -3.49
N GLU A 152 23.62 1.09 -3.08
CA GLU A 152 24.84 0.87 -2.29
C GLU A 152 24.53 0.19 -0.95
N GLU A 153 23.45 0.61 -0.28
CA GLU A 153 23.04 0.02 0.99
C GLU A 153 22.40 -1.37 0.83
N LEU A 154 21.66 -1.61 -0.27
CA LEU A 154 21.16 -2.95 -0.59
C LEU A 154 22.33 -3.94 -0.78
N GLU A 155 23.39 -3.54 -1.48
CA GLU A 155 24.58 -4.38 -1.70
C GLU A 155 25.29 -4.80 -0.39
N LYS A 156 25.14 -4.01 0.67
CA LYS A 156 25.71 -4.28 2.02
C LYS A 156 24.74 -5.04 2.94
N SER A 157 23.47 -5.16 2.55
CA SER A 157 22.41 -5.72 3.40
C SER A 157 22.33 -7.24 3.31
N ASP A 158 21.65 -7.84 4.28
CA ASP A 158 21.26 -9.26 4.31
C ASP A 158 20.21 -9.62 3.23
N LEU A 159 19.69 -8.62 2.53
CA LEU A 159 18.68 -8.77 1.48
C LEU A 159 19.29 -8.80 0.08
N LYS A 160 20.61 -8.60 -0.05
CA LYS A 160 21.31 -8.68 -1.33
C LYS A 160 21.04 -9.99 -2.03
N GLY A 161 20.60 -9.90 -3.29
CA GLY A 161 20.37 -11.05 -4.16
C GLY A 161 19.13 -11.90 -3.80
N LYS A 162 18.35 -11.53 -2.80
CA LYS A 162 17.07 -12.19 -2.54
C LYS A 162 16.04 -11.84 -3.61
N PRO A 163 15.19 -12.79 -4.04
CA PRO A 163 14.21 -12.57 -5.10
C PRO A 163 13.20 -11.49 -4.70
N GLY A 164 12.84 -10.64 -5.65
CA GLY A 164 11.79 -9.64 -5.51
C GLY A 164 12.10 -8.50 -4.53
N ILE A 165 13.35 -8.28 -4.13
CA ILE A 165 13.70 -7.14 -3.28
C ILE A 165 13.93 -5.89 -4.12
N GLU A 166 13.13 -4.86 -3.86
CA GLU A 166 13.35 -3.49 -4.32
C GLU A 166 13.66 -2.58 -3.12
N VAL A 167 14.50 -1.58 -3.32
CA VAL A 167 14.85 -0.60 -2.29
C VAL A 167 14.65 0.82 -2.81
N ARG A 168 14.12 1.70 -1.98
CA ARG A 168 13.96 3.13 -2.27
C ARG A 168 14.39 3.95 -1.08
N ALA A 169 15.20 4.98 -1.30
CA ALA A 169 15.46 6.01 -0.31
C ALA A 169 14.60 7.24 -0.63
N LEU A 170 13.96 7.80 0.38
CA LEU A 170 13.04 8.93 0.23
C LEU A 170 13.31 10.00 1.27
N PRO A 171 13.24 11.30 0.91
CA PRO A 171 13.32 12.40 1.85
C PRO A 171 11.93 12.64 2.45
N PHE A 172 11.88 12.93 3.73
CA PHE A 172 10.68 13.29 4.48
C PHE A 172 10.86 14.63 5.18
N TYR A 173 9.76 15.27 5.51
CA TYR A 173 9.73 16.55 6.25
C TYR A 173 10.66 17.60 5.63
N ALA A 174 10.52 17.80 4.31
CA ALA A 174 11.35 18.71 3.52
C ALA A 174 12.88 18.46 3.63
N GLY A 175 13.29 17.20 3.83
CA GLY A 175 14.69 16.81 3.93
C GLY A 175 15.25 16.79 5.35
N ASN A 176 14.42 16.99 6.37
CA ASN A 176 14.84 16.84 7.76
C ASN A 176 15.02 15.38 8.18
N LYS A 177 14.43 14.46 7.44
CA LYS A 177 14.54 13.02 7.64
C LYS A 177 14.70 12.30 6.30
N PHE A 178 15.41 11.17 6.35
CA PHE A 178 15.57 10.28 5.19
C PHE A 178 15.30 8.85 5.63
N TYR A 179 14.40 8.17 4.89
CA TYR A 179 14.09 6.78 5.17
C TYR A 179 14.39 5.89 3.96
N MET A 180 14.87 4.69 4.25
CA MET A 180 15.07 3.65 3.26
C MET A 180 14.03 2.58 3.43
N PHE A 181 13.26 2.34 2.36
CA PHE A 181 12.22 1.33 2.30
C PHE A 181 12.72 0.13 1.52
N TYR A 182 12.71 -1.02 2.13
CA TYR A 182 12.92 -2.31 1.47
C TYR A 182 11.56 -2.94 1.23
N TYR A 183 11.29 -3.31 -0.01
CA TYR A 183 10.04 -3.92 -0.41
C TYR A 183 10.27 -5.35 -0.86
N LYS A 184 9.32 -6.24 -0.55
CA LYS A 184 9.16 -7.52 -1.25
C LYS A 184 8.12 -7.33 -2.33
N VAL A 185 8.51 -7.58 -3.59
CA VAL A 185 7.74 -7.21 -4.79
C VAL A 185 7.31 -8.45 -5.53
N TYR A 186 6.02 -8.53 -5.82
CA TYR A 186 5.42 -9.58 -6.62
C TYR A 186 4.97 -9.01 -7.97
N SER A 187 5.30 -9.70 -9.07
CA SER A 187 5.01 -9.30 -10.44
C SER A 187 3.98 -10.19 -11.15
N ASP A 188 3.72 -11.42 -10.68
CA ASP A 188 2.56 -12.19 -11.15
C ASP A 188 1.31 -11.76 -10.37
N VAL A 189 0.66 -10.75 -10.94
CA VAL A 189 -0.59 -10.18 -10.42
C VAL A 189 -1.67 -10.41 -11.45
N ARG A 190 -2.83 -10.92 -11.02
CA ARG A 190 -3.94 -11.22 -11.92
C ARG A 190 -5.20 -10.48 -11.49
N MET A 191 -5.90 -9.90 -12.47
CA MET A 191 -7.19 -9.25 -12.23
C MET A 191 -8.26 -10.31 -11.96
N VAL A 192 -9.00 -10.14 -10.87
CA VAL A 192 -10.04 -11.06 -10.41
C VAL A 192 -11.42 -10.49 -10.65
N ALA A 193 -11.60 -9.20 -10.32
CA ALA A 193 -12.90 -8.56 -10.50
C ALA A 193 -12.76 -7.03 -10.59
N ALA A 194 -13.65 -6.46 -11.38
CA ALA A 194 -13.89 -5.03 -11.43
C ALA A 194 -15.34 -4.78 -11.82
N PRO A 195 -16.09 -3.93 -11.10
CA PRO A 195 -17.42 -3.54 -11.55
C PRO A 195 -17.32 -2.70 -12.82
N PRO A 196 -18.41 -2.58 -13.60
CA PRO A 196 -18.46 -1.63 -14.72
C PRO A 196 -18.19 -0.20 -14.26
N SER A 197 -17.64 0.64 -15.13
CA SER A 197 -17.33 2.04 -14.80
C SER A 197 -18.55 2.85 -14.36
N SER A 198 -19.75 2.45 -14.80
CA SER A 198 -21.01 3.03 -14.31
C SER A 198 -21.26 2.84 -12.81
N VAL A 199 -20.60 1.86 -12.19
CA VAL A 199 -20.57 1.61 -10.74
C VAL A 199 -19.27 2.12 -10.14
N GLY A 200 -18.12 1.73 -10.71
CA GLY A 200 -16.78 2.05 -10.20
C GLY A 200 -16.44 3.53 -10.24
N LYS A 201 -17.06 4.28 -11.15
CA LYS A 201 -16.90 5.72 -11.32
C LYS A 201 -18.26 6.46 -11.33
N PHE A 202 -19.23 5.97 -10.57
CA PHE A 202 -20.54 6.61 -10.48
C PHE A 202 -20.44 8.06 -10.00
N GLY A 203 -21.13 8.98 -10.71
CA GLY A 203 -21.08 10.41 -10.43
C GLY A 203 -19.82 11.15 -10.91
N GLY A 204 -18.87 10.42 -11.51
CA GLY A 204 -17.62 10.97 -12.06
C GLY A 204 -16.80 11.73 -11.01
N GLU A 205 -16.13 12.78 -11.45
CA GLU A 205 -15.28 13.60 -10.57
C GLU A 205 -16.11 14.46 -9.60
N THR A 206 -17.35 14.84 -9.99
CA THR A 206 -18.21 15.73 -9.20
C THR A 206 -18.60 15.10 -7.87
N ASP A 207 -18.96 13.81 -7.87
CA ASP A 207 -19.48 13.11 -6.69
C ASP A 207 -18.40 12.31 -5.95
N ASN A 208 -17.15 12.31 -6.45
CA ASN A 208 -16.08 11.49 -5.88
C ASN A 208 -15.78 11.80 -4.40
N TRP A 209 -15.94 13.04 -3.99
CA TRP A 209 -15.69 13.50 -2.62
C TRP A 209 -16.95 13.99 -1.88
N MET A 210 -18.12 13.75 -2.48
CA MET A 210 -19.39 14.19 -1.91
C MET A 210 -19.98 13.09 -1.00
N TRP A 211 -20.63 13.50 0.06
CA TRP A 211 -21.46 12.64 0.90
C TRP A 211 -22.95 12.88 0.62
N PRO A 212 -23.79 11.85 0.54
CA PRO A 212 -23.48 10.42 0.62
C PRO A 212 -22.82 9.87 -0.66
N ARG A 213 -21.89 8.91 -0.48
CA ARG A 213 -21.19 8.25 -1.60
C ARG A 213 -22.02 7.11 -2.15
N HIS A 214 -22.21 7.10 -3.48
CA HIS A 214 -22.93 6.03 -4.20
C HIS A 214 -22.01 5.24 -5.12
N THR A 215 -20.73 5.61 -5.21
CA THR A 215 -19.74 4.97 -6.05
C THR A 215 -19.30 3.64 -5.43
N GLY A 216 -19.29 2.57 -6.23
CA GLY A 216 -18.65 1.31 -5.90
C GLY A 216 -17.22 1.28 -6.44
N ASP A 217 -16.37 2.19 -5.96
CA ASP A 217 -15.00 2.38 -6.44
C ASP A 217 -14.07 1.30 -5.89
N PHE A 218 -14.18 0.09 -6.44
CA PHE A 218 -13.32 -1.04 -6.07
C PHE A 218 -12.89 -1.87 -7.28
N SER A 219 -11.76 -2.56 -7.14
CA SER A 219 -11.31 -3.64 -8.01
C SER A 219 -10.53 -4.67 -7.21
N MET A 220 -10.46 -5.90 -7.72
CA MET A 220 -9.82 -7.00 -7.02
C MET A 220 -8.76 -7.64 -7.91
N PHE A 221 -7.64 -7.94 -7.27
CA PHE A 221 -6.50 -8.63 -7.90
C PHE A 221 -6.04 -9.77 -7.00
N ARG A 222 -5.31 -10.72 -7.56
CA ARG A 222 -4.67 -11.77 -6.78
C ARG A 222 -3.17 -11.81 -7.07
N ILE A 223 -2.41 -11.98 -6.00
CA ILE A 223 -0.97 -12.18 -6.06
C ILE A 223 -0.70 -13.67 -6.25
N TYR A 224 0.16 -13.98 -7.21
CA TYR A 224 0.70 -15.31 -7.44
C TYR A 224 2.20 -15.33 -7.15
N ALA A 225 2.68 -16.48 -6.75
CA ALA A 225 4.08 -16.73 -6.40
C ALA A 225 4.50 -18.11 -6.91
N ASP A 226 5.78 -18.42 -6.83
CA ASP A 226 6.24 -19.80 -7.05
C ASP A 226 5.70 -20.76 -5.97
N ALA A 227 5.96 -22.06 -6.12
CA ALA A 227 5.50 -23.07 -5.17
C ALA A 227 6.04 -22.90 -3.74
N ASN A 228 7.11 -22.11 -3.56
CA ASN A 228 7.71 -21.80 -2.26
C ASN A 228 7.20 -20.49 -1.66
N GLY A 229 6.34 -19.77 -2.39
CA GLY A 229 5.83 -18.44 -1.99
C GLY A 229 6.78 -17.28 -2.31
N GLU A 230 7.82 -17.53 -3.11
CA GLU A 230 8.75 -16.50 -3.52
C GLU A 230 8.26 -15.75 -4.77
N PRO A 231 8.60 -14.44 -4.89
CA PRO A 231 8.29 -13.66 -6.07
C PRO A 231 8.82 -14.32 -7.34
N ALA A 232 7.96 -14.42 -8.34
CA ALA A 232 8.28 -14.98 -9.64
C ALA A 232 7.60 -14.16 -10.75
N GLU A 233 8.16 -14.20 -11.95
CA GLU A 233 7.48 -13.74 -13.15
C GLU A 233 6.29 -14.65 -13.46
N TYR A 234 5.36 -14.15 -14.29
CA TYR A 234 4.17 -14.93 -14.65
C TYR A 234 4.51 -16.34 -15.15
N SER A 235 3.83 -17.31 -14.57
CA SER A 235 3.87 -18.70 -15.01
C SER A 235 2.54 -19.38 -14.69
N GLU A 236 2.10 -20.28 -15.57
CA GLU A 236 0.90 -21.11 -15.31
C GLU A 236 1.08 -22.04 -14.09
N SER A 237 2.33 -22.34 -13.74
CA SER A 237 2.66 -23.16 -12.56
C SER A 237 2.66 -22.38 -11.24
N ASN A 238 2.58 -21.05 -11.29
CA ASN A 238 2.51 -20.24 -10.08
C ASN A 238 1.18 -20.47 -9.36
N VAL A 239 1.24 -20.36 -8.04
CA VAL A 239 0.10 -20.57 -7.15
C VAL A 239 -0.28 -19.28 -6.42
N PRO A 240 -1.53 -19.11 -5.97
CA PRO A 240 -1.91 -17.99 -5.13
C PRO A 240 -0.98 -17.84 -3.93
N LEU A 241 -0.50 -16.63 -3.68
CA LEU A 241 0.37 -16.33 -2.56
C LEU A 241 -0.34 -16.65 -1.24
N LYS A 242 0.25 -17.50 -0.42
CA LYS A 242 -0.19 -17.69 0.97
C LYS A 242 0.31 -16.52 1.79
N THR A 243 -0.61 -15.64 2.18
CA THR A 243 -0.28 -14.42 2.92
C THR A 243 -0.27 -14.67 4.42
N PRO A 244 0.76 -14.21 5.15
CA PRO A 244 0.84 -14.41 6.60
C PRO A 244 -0.18 -13.57 7.37
N LYS A 245 -0.69 -12.51 6.73
CA LYS A 245 -1.68 -11.58 7.28
C LYS A 245 -2.65 -11.15 6.19
N PHE A 246 -3.92 -11.00 6.57
CA PHE A 246 -4.95 -10.37 5.75
C PHE A 246 -5.96 -9.63 6.65
N LEU A 247 -6.73 -8.73 6.07
CA LEU A 247 -7.77 -7.95 6.72
C LEU A 247 -9.12 -8.57 6.37
N PRO A 248 -9.84 -9.18 7.31
CA PRO A 248 -11.20 -9.66 7.05
C PRO A 248 -12.14 -8.47 6.87
N ILE A 249 -13.03 -8.53 5.90
CA ILE A 249 -14.06 -7.52 5.68
C ILE A 249 -15.12 -7.64 6.77
N SER A 250 -15.33 -6.56 7.54
CA SER A 250 -16.39 -6.49 8.53
C SER A 250 -17.68 -5.95 7.90
N ILE A 251 -18.78 -6.64 8.10
CA ILE A 251 -20.12 -6.20 7.72
C ILE A 251 -20.93 -5.66 8.89
N LYS A 252 -20.29 -5.50 10.08
CA LYS A 252 -20.97 -4.99 11.29
C LYS A 252 -21.26 -3.49 11.22
N GLY A 253 -20.56 -2.76 10.32
CA GLY A 253 -20.57 -1.30 10.28
C GLY A 253 -19.75 -0.69 11.43
N LEU A 254 -19.83 0.62 11.53
CA LEU A 254 -19.19 1.44 12.56
C LEU A 254 -20.24 2.34 13.20
N ASN A 255 -20.06 2.67 14.48
CA ASN A 255 -20.84 3.67 15.17
C ASN A 255 -20.02 4.96 15.30
N GLU A 256 -20.71 6.07 15.57
CA GLU A 256 -20.03 7.32 15.92
C GLU A 256 -19.21 7.13 17.21
N GLY A 257 -17.94 7.51 17.16
CA GLY A 257 -17.00 7.33 18.26
C GLY A 257 -16.20 6.01 18.23
N ASP A 258 -16.51 5.08 17.31
CA ASP A 258 -15.65 3.90 17.11
C ASP A 258 -14.29 4.32 16.54
N TYR A 259 -13.23 3.65 16.98
CA TYR A 259 -11.89 3.88 16.44
C TYR A 259 -11.79 3.45 14.98
N ALA A 260 -11.23 4.33 14.16
CA ALA A 260 -10.91 4.05 12.76
C ALA A 260 -9.54 4.62 12.40
N MET A 261 -8.81 3.93 11.56
CA MET A 261 -7.53 4.42 11.00
C MET A 261 -7.40 4.04 9.53
N ILE A 262 -6.58 4.79 8.82
CA ILE A 262 -6.16 4.50 7.43
C ILE A 262 -4.69 4.11 7.47
N MET A 263 -4.31 3.07 6.71
CA MET A 263 -2.93 2.68 6.50
C MET A 263 -2.67 2.56 4.99
N GLY A 264 -1.64 3.28 4.50
CA GLY A 264 -1.25 3.26 3.11
C GLY A 264 -0.94 4.61 2.52
#